data_6c72ee187f78f16861da82387d156b9c
#
_entry.id   6c72ee187f78f16861da82387d156b9c
#
_cell.length_a   1.000
_cell.length_b   1.000
_cell.length_c   1.000
_cell.angle_alpha   90.00
_cell.angle_beta   90.00
_cell.angle_gamma   90.00
#
_symmetry.space_group_name_H-M   'P 1'
#
loop_
_entity.id
_entity.type
_entity.pdbx_description
1 polymer ?
#
loop_
_entity_poly.entity_id
_entity_poly.type
_entity_poly.pdbx_seq_one_letter_code
_entity_poly.pdbx_strand_id
1 'polypeptide(L)'
;MTSIKKYFAVLLLIGAALAGCDGEYDSVVDANLDRNPVPDMEVQASPGDADFSNYVAIGNSLTAGFMDGALYNNGQSFSLAAQLSGQFEFTGAPATFNQPDINSENGFNTLANSGNGPVLGRFKLDTSIPGPSPTVNGDPIEPYTGSASALNNFGVPGIQVGQLLTPATGNPSSPAFNPFYARFASSPGASTILDDVISSDPTFFTLWIGNNDVLGYASSGATRPEILTSQSNFQTQFSATINRLMTETTASGVVANIPPILATPVFRAVSYNAVELSAEEAEALNANFATLNAVFDGMAENTFLFGDFTQEDADQRKVSYQAGNNPILIVDPALDDLSDEFDQLETFGQITSEQRAALQPYVQSRPMVVDAQTGPELVLLSAGAVLGTPAVPGDPNTPIGVAVPLGAQYTLTSADIVEIETARATFNAIIEGTVSAAGDRLALYDTNALGGAFADIFGLDGTSPGITVDGVFLNPDFSPNGVFSTDGIHPNARGTAIVANEFLRVIETEFNAIIPKIDVTALPSVAVCAGDCVSQQGGS
;
A
#
# COMPACT_ATOMS: atom_id res chain seq x y z
N MET A 1 -2.20 -15.08 70.80
CA MET A 1 -3.45 -15.50 70.08
C MET A 1 -4.36 -14.34 69.69
N THR A 2 -4.01 -13.09 70.01
CA THR A 2 -4.89 -11.92 69.76
C THR A 2 -4.56 -11.14 68.49
N SER A 3 -3.42 -11.43 67.85
CA SER A 3 -2.98 -10.69 66.65
C SER A 3 -3.52 -11.30 65.34
N ILE A 4 -3.72 -12.61 65.26
CA ILE A 4 -4.17 -13.31 64.05
C ILE A 4 -5.66 -13.04 63.74
N LYS A 5 -6.48 -12.81 64.75
CA LYS A 5 -7.92 -12.52 64.56
C LYS A 5 -8.19 -11.14 63.94
N LYS A 6 -7.28 -10.18 64.08
CA LYS A 6 -7.45 -8.85 63.46
C LYS A 6 -7.17 -8.86 61.98
N TYR A 7 -6.25 -9.67 61.50
CA TYR A 7 -5.96 -9.80 60.07
C TYR A 7 -7.02 -10.58 59.30
N PHE A 8 -7.65 -11.56 59.94
CA PHE A 8 -8.77 -12.30 59.35
C PHE A 8 -10.04 -11.45 59.17
N ALA A 9 -10.30 -10.55 60.10
CA ALA A 9 -11.44 -9.62 60.00
C ALA A 9 -11.24 -8.54 58.91
N VAL A 10 -10.01 -8.08 58.69
CA VAL A 10 -9.67 -7.11 57.66
C VAL A 10 -9.69 -7.77 56.27
N LEU A 11 -9.21 -9.02 56.14
CA LEU A 11 -9.30 -9.76 54.88
C LEU A 11 -10.75 -10.13 54.49
N LEU A 12 -11.63 -10.40 55.43
CA LEU A 12 -13.05 -10.65 55.17
C LEU A 12 -13.80 -9.37 54.77
N LEU A 13 -13.42 -8.21 55.30
CA LEU A 13 -13.99 -6.92 54.91
C LEU A 13 -13.54 -6.44 53.53
N ILE A 14 -12.29 -6.74 53.14
CA ILE A 14 -11.80 -6.42 51.80
C ILE A 14 -12.40 -7.40 50.76
N GLY A 15 -12.59 -8.67 51.08
CA GLY A 15 -13.25 -9.64 50.21
C GLY A 15 -14.74 -9.35 49.98
N ALA A 16 -15.44 -8.80 50.99
CA ALA A 16 -16.84 -8.40 50.87
C ALA A 16 -17.01 -7.07 50.06
N ALA A 17 -16.00 -6.18 50.08
CA ALA A 17 -16.02 -4.97 49.31
C ALA A 17 -15.75 -5.18 47.82
N LEU A 18 -15.01 -6.24 47.43
CA LEU A 18 -14.75 -6.58 46.03
C LEU A 18 -15.87 -7.42 45.40
N ALA A 19 -16.69 -8.11 46.18
CA ALA A 19 -17.83 -8.87 45.67
C ALA A 19 -19.12 -8.04 45.55
N GLY A 20 -19.13 -6.80 46.06
CA GLY A 20 -20.31 -5.92 46.04
C GLY A 20 -20.39 -4.96 44.84
N CYS A 21 -19.31 -4.77 44.08
CA CYS A 21 -19.31 -3.78 43.00
C CYS A 21 -19.92 -4.29 41.67
N ASP A 22 -19.79 -5.59 41.36
CA ASP A 22 -20.32 -6.12 40.09
C ASP A 22 -21.86 -6.20 40.11
N GLY A 23 -22.45 -6.61 41.24
CA GLY A 23 -23.91 -6.73 41.35
C GLY A 23 -24.66 -5.38 41.43
N GLU A 24 -24.04 -4.30 41.95
CA GLU A 24 -24.65 -2.98 41.95
C GLU A 24 -24.56 -2.28 40.59
N TYR A 25 -23.48 -2.51 39.85
CA TYR A 25 -23.34 -1.96 38.49
C TYR A 25 -24.37 -2.56 37.56
N ASP A 26 -24.51 -3.88 37.52
CA ASP A 26 -25.48 -4.59 36.69
C ASP A 26 -26.90 -4.19 37.07
N SER A 27 -27.23 -4.07 38.35
CA SER A 27 -28.55 -3.64 38.80
C SER A 27 -28.88 -2.18 38.44
N VAL A 28 -27.90 -1.29 38.38
CA VAL A 28 -28.09 0.11 37.95
C VAL A 28 -28.23 0.19 36.42
N VAL A 29 -27.48 -0.64 35.69
CA VAL A 29 -27.60 -0.76 34.22
C VAL A 29 -28.96 -1.32 33.86
N ASP A 30 -29.37 -2.43 34.46
CA ASP A 30 -30.71 -3.05 34.23
C ASP A 30 -31.83 -2.09 34.60
N ALA A 31 -31.76 -1.41 35.74
CA ALA A 31 -32.76 -0.42 36.14
C ALA A 31 -32.82 0.83 35.26
N ASN A 32 -31.72 1.18 34.59
CA ASN A 32 -31.68 2.23 33.59
C ASN A 32 -32.25 1.79 32.24
N LEU A 33 -31.95 0.55 31.83
CA LEU A 33 -32.53 -0.07 30.63
C LEU A 33 -34.06 -0.27 30.79
N ASP A 34 -34.54 -0.66 31.99
CA ASP A 34 -35.97 -0.78 32.28
C ASP A 34 -36.68 0.59 32.25
N ARG A 35 -36.02 1.67 32.67
CA ARG A 35 -36.59 3.03 32.67
C ARG A 35 -36.50 3.73 31.32
N ASN A 36 -35.48 3.41 30.55
CA ASN A 36 -35.23 3.89 29.21
C ASN A 36 -34.96 2.66 28.32
N PRO A 37 -36.03 1.90 27.99
CA PRO A 37 -35.87 0.79 27.08
C PRO A 37 -35.25 1.37 25.79
N VAL A 38 -34.08 0.87 25.43
CA VAL A 38 -33.54 1.09 24.07
C VAL A 38 -34.66 0.58 23.16
N PRO A 39 -35.25 1.43 22.32
CA PRO A 39 -36.22 0.93 21.37
C PRO A 39 -35.55 -0.20 20.60
N ASP A 40 -36.19 -1.37 20.62
CA ASP A 40 -35.79 -2.48 19.76
C ASP A 40 -36.20 -2.10 18.33
N MET A 41 -35.54 -1.08 17.81
CA MET A 41 -35.59 -0.74 16.40
C MET A 41 -34.61 -1.70 15.72
N GLU A 42 -35.04 -2.94 15.50
CA GLU A 42 -34.51 -3.73 14.41
C GLU A 42 -34.75 -2.91 13.14
N VAL A 43 -33.77 -2.09 12.78
CA VAL A 43 -33.79 -1.42 11.49
C VAL A 43 -33.65 -2.55 10.47
N GLN A 44 -34.77 -2.90 9.84
CA GLN A 44 -34.79 -3.99 8.87
C GLN A 44 -33.89 -3.58 7.69
N ALA A 45 -32.91 -4.39 7.38
CA ALA A 45 -32.02 -4.16 6.23
C ALA A 45 -32.85 -4.12 4.93
N SER A 46 -32.49 -3.22 4.04
CA SER A 46 -33.18 -2.95 2.77
C SER A 46 -32.20 -2.60 1.68
N PRO A 47 -32.37 -3.08 0.43
CA PRO A 47 -31.56 -2.68 -0.69
C PRO A 47 -31.79 -1.22 -1.13
N GLY A 48 -32.90 -0.57 -0.69
CA GLY A 48 -33.28 0.76 -1.17
C GLY A 48 -33.60 0.74 -2.66
N ASP A 49 -32.93 1.63 -3.40
CA ASP A 49 -33.05 1.76 -4.86
C ASP A 49 -32.03 0.88 -5.61
N ALA A 50 -31.17 0.14 -4.90
CA ALA A 50 -30.19 -0.78 -5.48
C ALA A 50 -30.79 -2.18 -5.66
N ASP A 51 -30.28 -2.91 -6.68
CA ASP A 51 -30.62 -4.30 -6.92
C ASP A 51 -29.36 -5.17 -6.76
N PHE A 52 -29.23 -5.82 -5.60
CA PHE A 52 -28.11 -6.70 -5.30
C PHE A 52 -28.31 -8.16 -5.74
N SER A 53 -29.35 -8.46 -6.56
CA SER A 53 -29.66 -9.83 -6.97
C SER A 53 -28.55 -10.50 -7.79
N ASN A 54 -27.73 -9.72 -8.49
CA ASN A 54 -26.48 -10.16 -9.11
C ASN A 54 -25.39 -9.09 -8.94
N TYR A 55 -24.82 -9.04 -7.73
CA TYR A 55 -23.68 -8.17 -7.43
C TYR A 55 -22.41 -8.67 -8.10
N VAL A 56 -21.67 -7.79 -8.76
CA VAL A 56 -20.39 -8.07 -9.42
C VAL A 56 -19.34 -7.05 -8.99
N ALA A 57 -18.16 -7.52 -8.59
CA ALA A 57 -17.03 -6.67 -8.23
C ALA A 57 -15.99 -6.66 -9.35
N ILE A 58 -15.53 -5.46 -9.72
CA ILE A 58 -14.59 -5.20 -10.81
C ILE A 58 -13.42 -4.40 -10.25
N GLY A 59 -12.19 -4.81 -10.55
CA GLY A 59 -11.03 -4.04 -10.10
C GLY A 59 -9.72 -4.79 -10.15
N ASN A 60 -8.80 -4.32 -9.32
CA ASN A 60 -7.46 -4.84 -9.24
C ASN A 60 -7.25 -5.79 -8.03
N SER A 61 -6.05 -5.77 -7.45
CA SER A 61 -5.66 -6.56 -6.28
C SER A 61 -6.54 -6.31 -5.05
N LEU A 62 -7.01 -5.07 -4.84
CA LEU A 62 -7.88 -4.70 -3.72
C LEU A 62 -9.23 -5.42 -3.79
N THR A 63 -9.78 -5.54 -4.99
CA THR A 63 -11.02 -6.27 -5.26
C THR A 63 -10.82 -7.78 -5.18
N ALA A 64 -9.66 -8.28 -5.64
CA ALA A 64 -9.34 -9.71 -5.65
C ALA A 64 -9.11 -10.32 -4.26
N GLY A 65 -8.79 -9.52 -3.24
CA GLY A 65 -8.37 -9.99 -1.92
C GLY A 65 -6.89 -10.40 -1.88
N PHE A 66 -6.06 -9.75 -2.71
CA PHE A 66 -4.61 -9.88 -2.66
C PHE A 66 -4.08 -9.13 -1.45
N MET A 67 -3.25 -9.77 -0.64
CA MET A 67 -2.57 -9.20 0.52
C MET A 67 -1.31 -10.03 0.83
N ASP A 68 -0.41 -9.51 1.66
CA ASP A 68 0.83 -10.19 2.04
C ASP A 68 1.69 -10.61 0.83
N GLY A 69 1.64 -9.85 -0.28
CA GLY A 69 2.38 -10.12 -1.50
C GLY A 69 1.85 -11.28 -2.36
N ALA A 70 0.70 -11.86 -2.02
CA ALA A 70 0.12 -13.02 -2.73
C ALA A 70 -1.41 -13.00 -2.78
N LEU A 71 -1.99 -13.69 -3.75
CA LEU A 71 -3.40 -14.09 -3.73
C LEU A 71 -3.48 -15.50 -3.13
N TYR A 72 -4.28 -15.67 -2.07
CA TYR A 72 -4.45 -16.94 -1.35
C TYR A 72 -5.86 -17.05 -0.77
N ASN A 73 -6.32 -18.27 -0.44
CA ASN A 73 -7.71 -18.56 -0.09
C ASN A 73 -8.24 -17.68 1.05
N ASN A 74 -7.48 -17.56 2.15
CA ASN A 74 -7.92 -16.76 3.28
C ASN A 74 -7.96 -15.25 2.93
N GLY A 75 -7.03 -14.75 2.11
CA GLY A 75 -7.07 -13.38 1.58
C GLY A 75 -8.32 -13.14 0.74
N GLN A 76 -8.65 -14.08 -0.15
CA GLN A 76 -9.87 -14.00 -0.96
C GLN A 76 -11.15 -14.01 -0.13
N SER A 77 -11.20 -14.77 0.98
CA SER A 77 -12.39 -14.78 1.86
C SER A 77 -12.64 -13.44 2.56
N PHE A 78 -11.61 -12.60 2.68
CA PHE A 78 -11.68 -11.22 3.21
C PHE A 78 -11.54 -10.16 2.11
N SER A 79 -11.69 -10.52 0.83
CA SER A 79 -11.68 -9.53 -0.25
C SER A 79 -12.79 -8.50 -0.05
N LEU A 80 -12.59 -7.28 -0.59
CA LEU A 80 -13.61 -6.25 -0.60
C LEU A 80 -14.94 -6.79 -1.16
N ALA A 81 -14.84 -7.54 -2.25
CA ALA A 81 -15.98 -8.13 -2.93
C ALA A 81 -16.74 -9.13 -2.06
N ALA A 82 -16.03 -10.04 -1.37
CA ALA A 82 -16.65 -11.03 -0.49
C ALA A 82 -17.30 -10.37 0.74
N GLN A 83 -16.63 -9.38 1.33
CA GLN A 83 -17.16 -8.66 2.49
C GLN A 83 -18.44 -7.86 2.14
N LEU A 84 -18.45 -7.16 1.01
CA LEU A 84 -19.65 -6.45 0.55
C LEU A 84 -20.79 -7.42 0.23
N SER A 85 -20.52 -8.51 -0.48
CA SER A 85 -21.52 -9.52 -0.78
C SER A 85 -22.18 -10.10 0.48
N GLY A 86 -21.38 -10.40 1.51
CA GLY A 86 -21.90 -10.87 2.80
C GLY A 86 -22.83 -9.86 3.48
N GLN A 87 -22.61 -8.57 3.31
CA GLN A 87 -23.52 -7.54 3.86
C GLN A 87 -24.80 -7.40 3.02
N PHE A 88 -24.71 -7.58 1.71
CA PHE A 88 -25.90 -7.53 0.84
C PHE A 88 -26.88 -8.67 1.11
N GLU A 89 -26.46 -9.82 1.62
CA GLU A 89 -27.33 -10.91 2.03
C GLU A 89 -28.38 -10.47 3.06
N PHE A 90 -28.05 -9.54 3.96
CA PHE A 90 -29.01 -8.99 4.92
C PHE A 90 -30.17 -8.25 4.26
N THR A 91 -30.00 -7.75 3.05
CA THR A 91 -31.07 -7.07 2.27
C THR A 91 -31.93 -8.04 1.45
N GLY A 92 -31.66 -9.34 1.51
CA GLY A 92 -32.33 -10.38 0.74
C GLY A 92 -31.62 -10.74 -0.57
N ALA A 93 -30.41 -10.26 -0.80
CA ALA A 93 -29.57 -10.70 -1.93
C ALA A 93 -29.23 -12.19 -1.80
N PRO A 94 -28.94 -12.90 -2.94
CA PRO A 94 -28.52 -14.29 -2.88
C PRO A 94 -27.22 -14.48 -2.07
N ALA A 95 -27.16 -15.52 -1.25
CA ALA A 95 -25.97 -15.91 -0.51
C ALA A 95 -24.84 -16.50 -1.40
N THR A 96 -25.11 -16.69 -2.69
CA THR A 96 -24.14 -17.23 -3.64
C THR A 96 -23.28 -16.10 -4.22
N PHE A 97 -22.02 -16.05 -3.78
CA PHE A 97 -21.02 -15.18 -4.34
C PHE A 97 -19.83 -16.03 -4.83
N ASN A 98 -19.62 -16.06 -6.15
CA ASN A 98 -18.61 -16.88 -6.77
C ASN A 98 -17.39 -16.03 -7.13
N GLN A 99 -16.26 -16.34 -6.53
CA GLN A 99 -14.99 -15.74 -6.91
C GLN A 99 -14.05 -16.81 -7.50
N PRO A 100 -13.06 -16.40 -8.33
CA PRO A 100 -12.13 -17.37 -8.90
C PRO A 100 -11.16 -17.84 -7.84
N ASP A 101 -11.52 -18.87 -7.06
CA ASP A 101 -10.72 -19.43 -5.99
C ASP A 101 -9.33 -19.80 -6.49
N ILE A 102 -8.30 -19.35 -5.79
CA ILE A 102 -6.89 -19.59 -6.13
C ILE A 102 -6.45 -21.02 -5.77
N ASN A 103 -7.22 -21.73 -4.94
CA ASN A 103 -6.91 -23.09 -4.44
C ASN A 103 -5.54 -23.21 -3.80
N SER A 104 -5.08 -22.19 -3.11
CA SER A 104 -3.80 -22.18 -2.41
C SER A 104 -3.93 -21.52 -1.04
N GLU A 105 -3.34 -22.14 -0.01
CA GLU A 105 -3.30 -21.57 1.35
C GLU A 105 -2.32 -20.40 1.45
N ASN A 106 -1.23 -20.43 0.68
CA ASN A 106 -0.15 -19.44 0.76
C ASN A 106 0.06 -18.66 -0.53
N GLY A 107 -0.52 -19.08 -1.65
CA GLY A 107 -0.45 -18.41 -2.93
C GLY A 107 0.94 -18.38 -3.57
N PHE A 108 1.07 -17.53 -4.59
CA PHE A 108 2.31 -17.22 -5.29
C PHE A 108 2.70 -15.77 -4.96
N ASN A 109 3.85 -15.57 -4.32
CA ASN A 109 4.33 -14.24 -3.99
C ASN A 109 4.90 -13.54 -5.23
N THR A 110 4.25 -12.48 -5.68
CA THR A 110 4.66 -11.75 -6.89
C THR A 110 5.89 -10.86 -6.67
N LEU A 111 6.24 -10.58 -5.41
CA LEU A 111 7.38 -9.72 -5.04
C LEU A 111 8.64 -10.52 -4.72
N ALA A 112 8.49 -11.76 -4.20
CA ALA A 112 9.60 -12.57 -3.69
C ALA A 112 10.09 -13.63 -4.68
N ASN A 113 9.28 -14.04 -5.67
CA ASN A 113 9.68 -15.08 -6.62
C ASN A 113 10.52 -14.50 -7.76
N SER A 114 11.81 -14.87 -7.83
CA SER A 114 12.76 -14.45 -8.86
C SER A 114 12.98 -15.45 -10.00
N GLY A 115 12.16 -16.48 -10.12
CA GLY A 115 12.13 -17.42 -11.26
C GLY A 115 12.97 -18.69 -11.15
N ASN A 116 13.94 -18.80 -10.25
CA ASN A 116 14.79 -19.99 -10.07
C ASN A 116 14.89 -20.37 -8.59
N GLY A 117 13.94 -21.14 -8.09
CA GLY A 117 13.94 -21.58 -6.69
C GLY A 117 12.63 -22.27 -6.32
N PRO A 118 12.45 -22.64 -5.04
CA PRO A 118 11.16 -23.08 -4.53
C PRO A 118 10.15 -21.94 -4.68
N VAL A 119 8.90 -22.28 -4.98
CA VAL A 119 7.83 -21.26 -5.04
C VAL A 119 7.62 -20.69 -3.64
N LEU A 120 7.77 -19.38 -3.51
CA LEU A 120 7.53 -18.63 -2.30
C LEU A 120 6.07 -18.16 -2.27
N GLY A 121 5.42 -18.31 -1.13
CA GLY A 121 4.08 -17.85 -0.85
C GLY A 121 4.06 -16.51 -0.11
N ARG A 122 2.92 -16.19 0.46
CA ARG A 122 2.69 -14.92 1.16
C ARG A 122 3.74 -14.60 2.21
N PHE A 123 3.91 -13.32 2.49
CA PHE A 123 4.69 -12.86 3.64
C PHE A 123 3.97 -13.15 4.96
N LYS A 124 4.74 -13.29 6.01
CA LYS A 124 4.27 -13.23 7.39
C LYS A 124 5.16 -12.28 8.19
N LEU A 125 4.62 -11.69 9.23
CA LEU A 125 5.37 -10.82 10.11
C LEU A 125 6.31 -11.66 11.01
N ASP A 126 7.60 -11.37 10.97
CA ASP A 126 8.56 -11.82 11.96
C ASP A 126 8.85 -10.68 12.93
N THR A 127 8.38 -10.80 14.16
CA THR A 127 8.55 -9.75 15.17
C THR A 127 9.99 -9.61 15.68
N SER A 128 10.88 -10.52 15.27
CA SER A 128 12.30 -10.46 15.65
C SER A 128 13.18 -9.68 14.66
N ILE A 129 12.65 -9.39 13.47
CA ILE A 129 13.33 -8.61 12.42
C ILE A 129 12.43 -7.47 11.94
N PRO A 130 13.00 -6.28 11.64
CA PRO A 130 12.25 -5.20 11.04
C PRO A 130 11.81 -5.58 9.60
N GLY A 131 10.53 -5.40 9.29
CA GLY A 131 9.99 -5.52 7.94
C GLY A 131 9.16 -6.78 7.68
N PRO A 132 8.49 -6.83 6.52
CA PRO A 132 7.56 -7.89 6.11
C PRO A 132 8.29 -9.05 5.42
N SER A 133 9.20 -9.67 6.07
CA SER A 133 9.79 -10.95 5.66
C SER A 133 9.97 -11.79 6.91
N PRO A 134 9.91 -13.05 6.84
CA PRO A 134 10.10 -13.99 5.76
C PRO A 134 8.81 -14.39 5.03
N THR A 135 8.96 -15.19 3.97
CA THR A 135 7.88 -15.88 3.27
C THR A 135 7.60 -17.25 3.87
N VAL A 136 6.51 -17.87 3.41
CA VAL A 136 6.27 -19.32 3.55
C VAL A 136 6.40 -19.99 2.19
N ASN A 137 6.43 -21.34 2.16
CA ASN A 137 6.33 -22.07 0.90
C ASN A 137 4.96 -21.77 0.27
N GLY A 138 4.95 -21.52 -1.02
CA GLY A 138 3.76 -21.21 -1.80
C GLY A 138 3.49 -22.23 -2.89
N ASP A 139 2.52 -21.91 -3.74
CA ASP A 139 2.08 -22.73 -4.85
C ASP A 139 2.10 -21.92 -6.16
N PRO A 140 2.29 -22.55 -7.33
CA PRO A 140 2.16 -21.88 -8.61
C PRO A 140 0.71 -21.41 -8.83
N ILE A 141 0.53 -20.44 -9.73
CA ILE A 141 -0.81 -19.98 -10.13
C ILE A 141 -1.42 -21.02 -11.09
N GLU A 142 -2.44 -21.73 -10.61
CA GLU A 142 -3.12 -22.78 -11.38
C GLU A 142 -4.40 -22.26 -12.07
N PRO A 143 -4.83 -22.89 -13.18
CA PRO A 143 -6.10 -22.58 -13.82
C PRO A 143 -7.28 -22.73 -12.86
N TYR A 144 -8.26 -21.82 -12.98
CA TYR A 144 -9.53 -21.94 -12.25
C TYR A 144 -10.36 -23.10 -12.80
N THR A 145 -10.88 -23.94 -11.92
CA THR A 145 -11.62 -25.15 -12.30
C THR A 145 -13.14 -25.00 -12.20
N GLY A 146 -13.63 -23.84 -11.73
CA GLY A 146 -15.06 -23.54 -11.63
C GLY A 146 -15.64 -22.99 -12.95
N SER A 147 -16.89 -22.52 -12.88
CA SER A 147 -17.57 -21.89 -14.02
C SER A 147 -17.19 -20.42 -14.13
N ALA A 148 -16.45 -20.03 -15.16
CA ALA A 148 -16.11 -18.64 -15.43
C ALA A 148 -17.34 -17.75 -15.67
N SER A 149 -18.42 -18.32 -16.24
CA SER A 149 -19.67 -17.59 -16.50
C SER A 149 -20.54 -17.35 -15.26
N ALA A 150 -20.17 -17.93 -14.12
CA ALA A 150 -20.89 -17.75 -12.86
C ALA A 150 -20.13 -16.88 -11.85
N LEU A 151 -19.03 -16.24 -12.29
CA LEU A 151 -18.21 -15.43 -11.41
C LEU A 151 -18.87 -14.09 -11.08
N ASN A 152 -18.64 -13.66 -9.84
CA ASN A 152 -19.07 -12.38 -9.30
C ASN A 152 -17.87 -11.45 -8.97
N ASN A 153 -16.67 -12.01 -8.83
CA ASN A 153 -15.46 -11.24 -8.56
C ASN A 153 -14.50 -11.28 -9.76
N PHE A 154 -14.35 -10.13 -10.40
CA PHE A 154 -13.41 -9.87 -11.50
C PHE A 154 -12.26 -8.97 -11.06
N GLY A 155 -11.85 -9.08 -9.81
CA GLY A 155 -10.63 -8.48 -9.31
C GLY A 155 -9.40 -9.21 -9.86
N VAL A 156 -8.48 -8.46 -10.47
CA VAL A 156 -7.26 -9.01 -11.07
C VAL A 156 -6.03 -8.26 -10.53
N PRO A 157 -5.18 -8.91 -9.72
CA PRO A 157 -3.99 -8.26 -9.18
C PRO A 157 -3.09 -7.65 -10.27
N GLY A 158 -2.63 -6.41 -10.02
CA GLY A 158 -1.64 -5.72 -10.84
C GLY A 158 -2.16 -5.05 -12.12
N ILE A 159 -3.45 -5.18 -12.48
CA ILE A 159 -3.96 -4.56 -13.71
C ILE A 159 -4.11 -3.05 -13.63
N GLN A 160 -3.86 -2.41 -14.77
CA GLN A 160 -4.20 -1.02 -15.09
C GLN A 160 -5.55 -0.94 -15.80
N VAL A 161 -6.12 0.26 -15.88
CA VAL A 161 -7.44 0.48 -16.53
C VAL A 161 -7.48 -0.09 -17.95
N GLY A 162 -6.45 0.15 -18.76
CA GLY A 162 -6.40 -0.33 -20.15
C GLY A 162 -6.46 -1.85 -20.29
N GLN A 163 -6.03 -2.59 -19.29
CA GLN A 163 -6.03 -4.05 -19.31
C GLN A 163 -7.43 -4.66 -19.13
N LEU A 164 -8.42 -3.89 -18.64
CA LEU A 164 -9.82 -4.29 -18.66
C LEU A 164 -10.39 -4.47 -20.07
N LEU A 165 -9.83 -3.73 -21.04
CA LEU A 165 -10.37 -3.55 -22.40
C LEU A 165 -9.65 -4.36 -23.47
N THR A 166 -8.59 -5.09 -23.12
CA THR A 166 -7.78 -5.80 -24.11
C THR A 166 -7.71 -7.29 -23.83
N PRO A 167 -7.90 -8.15 -24.85
CA PRO A 167 -7.71 -9.60 -24.72
C PRO A 167 -6.23 -9.98 -24.50
N ALA A 168 -5.31 -9.05 -24.75
CA ALA A 168 -3.88 -9.25 -24.48
C ALA A 168 -3.60 -9.61 -23.02
N THR A 169 -4.43 -9.14 -22.08
CA THR A 169 -4.33 -9.47 -20.65
C THR A 169 -4.43 -10.96 -20.36
N GLY A 170 -5.26 -11.69 -21.12
CA GLY A 170 -5.39 -13.15 -21.00
C GLY A 170 -4.48 -13.96 -21.93
N ASN A 171 -3.61 -13.33 -22.73
CA ASN A 171 -2.79 -13.99 -23.74
C ASN A 171 -1.35 -14.25 -23.25
N PRO A 172 -0.93 -15.52 -23.06
CA PRO A 172 0.42 -15.85 -22.56
C PRO A 172 1.58 -15.36 -23.44
N SER A 173 1.30 -15.03 -24.71
CA SER A 173 2.32 -14.52 -25.65
C SER A 173 2.40 -12.99 -25.65
N SER A 174 1.56 -12.30 -24.88
CA SER A 174 1.52 -10.83 -24.83
C SER A 174 2.40 -10.28 -23.70
N PRO A 175 3.07 -9.14 -23.90
CA PRO A 175 3.72 -8.43 -22.80
C PRO A 175 2.74 -7.89 -21.73
N ALA A 176 1.45 -7.78 -22.07
CA ALA A 176 0.38 -7.41 -21.14
C ALA A 176 -0.24 -8.62 -20.42
N PHE A 177 0.32 -9.81 -20.59
CA PHE A 177 -0.18 -11.04 -19.96
C PHE A 177 -0.25 -10.93 -18.45
N ASN A 178 -1.41 -11.30 -17.90
CA ASN A 178 -1.62 -11.41 -16.47
C ASN A 178 -2.16 -12.81 -16.11
N PRO A 179 -1.39 -13.63 -15.39
CA PRO A 179 -1.77 -15.00 -15.07
C PRO A 179 -3.01 -15.07 -14.16
N PHE A 180 -3.25 -14.04 -13.34
CA PHE A 180 -4.43 -14.00 -12.47
C PHE A 180 -5.74 -13.82 -13.24
N TYR A 181 -5.73 -13.14 -14.39
CA TYR A 181 -6.89 -13.12 -15.27
C TYR A 181 -6.95 -14.35 -16.16
N ALA A 182 -5.84 -14.71 -16.79
CA ALA A 182 -5.80 -15.82 -17.76
C ALA A 182 -6.33 -17.14 -17.20
N ARG A 183 -6.18 -17.37 -15.88
CA ARG A 183 -6.63 -18.58 -15.19
C ARG A 183 -8.15 -18.76 -15.17
N PHE A 184 -8.94 -17.68 -15.27
CA PHE A 184 -10.39 -17.72 -15.23
C PHE A 184 -11.07 -17.02 -16.41
N ALA A 185 -10.32 -16.44 -17.33
CA ALA A 185 -10.86 -15.83 -18.54
C ALA A 185 -11.80 -16.80 -19.28
N SER A 186 -12.96 -16.32 -19.72
CA SER A 186 -13.93 -17.15 -20.46
C SER A 186 -13.33 -17.67 -21.77
N SER A 187 -12.43 -16.89 -22.39
CA SER A 187 -11.69 -17.24 -23.60
C SER A 187 -10.29 -16.59 -23.56
N PRO A 188 -9.27 -17.25 -22.94
CA PRO A 188 -7.94 -16.69 -22.79
C PRO A 188 -7.34 -16.19 -24.11
N GLY A 189 -6.93 -14.92 -24.14
CA GLY A 189 -6.41 -14.25 -25.32
C GLY A 189 -7.45 -13.82 -26.37
N ALA A 190 -8.74 -14.02 -26.11
CA ALA A 190 -9.83 -13.60 -26.99
C ALA A 190 -10.89 -12.76 -26.26
N SER A 191 -11.28 -13.09 -25.03
CA SER A 191 -12.14 -12.23 -24.20
C SER A 191 -11.32 -11.19 -23.47
N THR A 192 -11.97 -10.06 -23.15
CA THR A 192 -11.47 -9.06 -22.20
C THR A 192 -12.10 -9.28 -20.82
N ILE A 193 -11.50 -8.73 -19.78
CA ILE A 193 -12.10 -8.75 -18.43
C ILE A 193 -13.49 -8.10 -18.48
N LEU A 194 -13.63 -7.00 -19.20
CA LEU A 194 -14.90 -6.28 -19.29
C LEU A 194 -15.97 -7.04 -20.08
N ASP A 195 -15.59 -7.85 -21.12
CA ASP A 195 -16.52 -8.75 -21.80
C ASP A 195 -17.06 -9.80 -20.85
N ASP A 196 -16.20 -10.38 -20.01
CA ASP A 196 -16.58 -11.39 -19.03
C ASP A 196 -17.50 -10.80 -17.95
N VAL A 197 -17.22 -9.58 -17.48
CA VAL A 197 -18.10 -8.82 -16.56
C VAL A 197 -19.48 -8.58 -17.18
N ILE A 198 -19.55 -8.03 -18.38
CA ILE A 198 -20.82 -7.72 -19.06
C ILE A 198 -21.61 -9.01 -19.30
N SER A 199 -20.94 -10.08 -19.65
CA SER A 199 -21.56 -11.39 -19.89
C SER A 199 -22.12 -12.04 -18.62
N SER A 200 -21.71 -11.60 -17.43
CA SER A 200 -22.28 -12.04 -16.14
C SER A 200 -23.61 -11.37 -15.81
N ASP A 201 -24.07 -10.40 -16.61
CA ASP A 201 -25.35 -9.68 -16.48
C ASP A 201 -25.56 -9.05 -15.09
N PRO A 202 -24.65 -8.14 -14.64
CA PRO A 202 -24.73 -7.54 -13.32
C PRO A 202 -25.98 -6.67 -13.15
N THR A 203 -26.57 -6.69 -11.95
CA THR A 203 -27.61 -5.74 -11.52
C THR A 203 -27.04 -4.61 -10.68
N PHE A 204 -25.96 -4.90 -9.92
CA PHE A 204 -25.18 -3.92 -9.18
C PHE A 204 -23.68 -4.24 -9.29
N PHE A 205 -22.84 -3.21 -9.38
CA PHE A 205 -21.39 -3.44 -9.39
C PHE A 205 -20.62 -2.47 -8.49
N THR A 206 -19.44 -2.90 -8.05
CA THR A 206 -18.42 -2.01 -7.55
C THR A 206 -17.23 -2.02 -8.52
N LEU A 207 -16.67 -0.83 -8.79
CA LEU A 207 -15.46 -0.68 -9.62
C LEU A 207 -14.39 0.09 -8.85
N TRP A 208 -13.26 -0.54 -8.59
CA TRP A 208 -12.10 0.12 -8.01
C TRP A 208 -10.84 -0.22 -8.82
N ILE A 209 -10.48 0.71 -9.70
CA ILE A 209 -9.39 0.57 -10.68
C ILE A 209 -8.67 1.92 -10.87
N GLY A 210 -7.47 1.91 -11.42
CA GLY A 210 -6.65 3.09 -11.68
C GLY A 210 -5.45 3.23 -10.75
N ASN A 211 -5.46 2.54 -9.63
CA ASN A 211 -4.37 2.60 -8.65
C ASN A 211 -3.03 2.18 -9.28
N ASN A 212 -3.01 1.09 -10.06
CA ASN A 212 -1.80 0.58 -10.71
C ASN A 212 -1.32 1.43 -11.88
N ASP A 213 -2.17 2.33 -12.40
CA ASP A 213 -1.82 3.28 -13.45
C ASP A 213 -0.78 4.31 -12.99
N VAL A 214 -0.63 4.48 -11.66
CA VAL A 214 0.36 5.34 -11.02
C VAL A 214 1.22 4.61 -9.98
N LEU A 215 0.70 3.61 -9.28
CA LEU A 215 1.41 2.89 -8.20
C LEU A 215 2.65 2.16 -8.70
N GLY A 216 2.60 1.55 -9.89
CA GLY A 216 3.76 0.87 -10.48
C GLY A 216 4.94 1.81 -10.67
N TYR A 217 4.70 3.01 -11.15
CA TYR A 217 5.70 4.06 -11.30
C TYR A 217 6.26 4.49 -9.95
N ALA A 218 5.41 4.80 -8.98
CA ALA A 218 5.84 5.15 -7.62
C ALA A 218 6.68 4.04 -6.97
N SER A 219 6.25 2.78 -7.09
CA SER A 219 6.95 1.62 -6.51
C SER A 219 8.28 1.27 -7.22
N SER A 220 8.54 1.84 -8.38
CA SER A 220 9.83 1.73 -9.08
C SER A 220 10.84 2.80 -8.64
N GLY A 221 10.51 3.65 -7.65
CA GLY A 221 11.30 4.84 -7.33
C GLY A 221 11.30 5.86 -8.47
N ALA A 222 10.18 5.98 -9.20
CA ALA A 222 10.00 6.85 -10.37
C ALA A 222 11.05 6.63 -11.50
N THR A 223 11.76 5.49 -11.49
CA THR A 223 12.82 5.19 -12.47
C THR A 223 12.30 4.59 -13.78
N ARG A 224 10.99 4.34 -13.88
CA ARG A 224 10.34 3.67 -15.02
C ARG A 224 9.14 4.46 -15.54
N PRO A 225 9.37 5.62 -16.19
CA PRO A 225 8.29 6.50 -16.66
C PRO A 225 7.38 5.83 -17.70
N GLU A 226 7.86 4.80 -18.39
CA GLU A 226 7.07 4.06 -19.39
C GLU A 226 5.89 3.27 -18.81
N ILE A 227 5.87 3.04 -17.49
CA ILE A 227 4.77 2.33 -16.82
C ILE A 227 3.72 3.27 -16.20
N LEU A 228 3.99 4.56 -16.13
CA LEU A 228 2.99 5.56 -15.76
C LEU A 228 2.00 5.73 -16.93
N THR A 229 0.73 5.46 -16.66
CA THR A 229 -0.29 5.66 -17.70
C THR A 229 -0.41 7.15 -18.03
N SER A 230 -0.36 7.50 -19.32
CA SER A 230 -0.56 8.91 -19.72
C SER A 230 -1.99 9.36 -19.45
N GLN A 231 -2.18 10.64 -19.13
CA GLN A 231 -3.51 11.22 -18.89
C GLN A 231 -4.50 10.91 -20.01
N SER A 232 -4.09 11.04 -21.27
CA SER A 232 -4.96 10.79 -22.44
C SER A 232 -5.37 9.32 -22.56
N ASN A 233 -4.46 8.39 -22.27
CA ASN A 233 -4.77 6.97 -22.24
C ASN A 233 -5.72 6.64 -21.10
N PHE A 234 -5.44 7.13 -19.90
CA PHE A 234 -6.31 6.93 -18.74
C PHE A 234 -7.73 7.43 -19.02
N GLN A 235 -7.87 8.66 -19.49
CA GLN A 235 -9.17 9.25 -19.84
C GLN A 235 -9.92 8.40 -20.87
N THR A 236 -9.25 8.00 -21.95
CA THR A 236 -9.87 7.20 -23.02
C THR A 236 -10.33 5.84 -22.49
N GLN A 237 -9.48 5.16 -21.77
CA GLN A 237 -9.72 3.80 -21.27
C GLN A 237 -10.76 3.78 -20.15
N PHE A 238 -10.67 4.70 -19.19
CA PHE A 238 -11.64 4.78 -18.11
C PHE A 238 -13.04 5.16 -18.62
N SER A 239 -13.11 6.19 -19.49
CA SER A 239 -14.39 6.57 -20.10
C SER A 239 -14.99 5.45 -20.94
N ALA A 240 -14.18 4.67 -21.67
CA ALA A 240 -14.66 3.53 -22.44
C ALA A 240 -15.19 2.42 -21.50
N THR A 241 -14.52 2.16 -20.37
CA THR A 241 -14.97 1.18 -19.38
C THR A 241 -16.33 1.55 -18.81
N ILE A 242 -16.49 2.78 -18.33
CA ILE A 242 -17.78 3.27 -17.80
C ILE A 242 -18.86 3.27 -18.88
N ASN A 243 -18.56 3.78 -20.08
CA ASN A 243 -19.54 3.82 -21.17
C ASN A 243 -20.07 2.43 -21.52
N ARG A 244 -19.19 1.42 -21.60
CA ARG A 244 -19.60 0.03 -21.86
C ARG A 244 -20.49 -0.53 -20.74
N LEU A 245 -20.09 -0.36 -19.47
CA LEU A 245 -20.92 -0.78 -18.32
C LEU A 245 -22.30 -0.13 -18.38
N MET A 246 -22.39 1.16 -18.66
CA MET A 246 -23.66 1.91 -18.66
C MET A 246 -24.54 1.65 -19.89
N THR A 247 -23.97 1.27 -21.03
CA THR A 247 -24.73 1.04 -22.27
C THR A 247 -25.03 -0.43 -22.55
N GLU A 248 -24.17 -1.34 -22.06
CA GLU A 248 -24.30 -2.77 -22.32
C GLU A 248 -24.92 -3.54 -21.14
N THR A 249 -25.13 -2.86 -19.98
CA THR A 249 -25.84 -3.41 -18.82
C THR A 249 -26.90 -2.42 -18.29
N THR A 250 -27.80 -2.92 -17.44
CA THR A 250 -28.77 -2.09 -16.69
C THR A 250 -28.30 -1.79 -15.26
N ALA A 251 -27.13 -2.28 -14.87
CA ALA A 251 -26.62 -2.21 -13.51
C ALA A 251 -26.48 -0.76 -13.00
N SER A 252 -26.73 -0.60 -11.71
CA SER A 252 -26.23 0.54 -10.94
C SER A 252 -24.91 0.17 -10.26
N GLY A 253 -24.18 1.13 -9.72
CA GLY A 253 -22.92 0.78 -9.06
C GLY A 253 -22.23 1.91 -8.31
N VAL A 254 -21.16 1.53 -7.60
CA VAL A 254 -20.26 2.48 -6.93
C VAL A 254 -18.86 2.37 -7.54
N VAL A 255 -18.31 3.50 -7.88
CA VAL A 255 -16.94 3.64 -8.38
C VAL A 255 -16.10 4.35 -7.34
N ALA A 256 -14.95 3.79 -6.97
CA ALA A 256 -14.00 4.45 -6.10
C ALA A 256 -12.89 5.12 -6.91
N ASN A 257 -12.46 6.30 -6.47
CA ASN A 257 -11.27 6.97 -7.01
C ASN A 257 -9.98 6.44 -6.37
N ILE A 258 -8.82 6.97 -6.78
CA ILE A 258 -7.50 6.50 -6.33
C ILE A 258 -7.18 7.12 -4.98
N PRO A 259 -6.90 6.29 -3.95
CA PRO A 259 -6.56 6.77 -2.60
C PRO A 259 -5.17 7.42 -2.56
N PRO A 260 -4.80 8.05 -1.43
CA PRO A 260 -3.47 8.66 -1.25
C PRO A 260 -2.39 7.58 -1.11
N ILE A 261 -1.95 7.02 -2.24
CA ILE A 261 -1.05 5.86 -2.33
C ILE A 261 0.28 6.07 -1.62
N LEU A 262 0.86 7.29 -1.69
CA LEU A 262 2.13 7.61 -1.03
C LEU A 262 2.04 7.71 0.50
N ALA A 263 0.84 7.63 1.07
CA ALA A 263 0.65 7.54 2.52
C ALA A 263 0.73 6.11 3.07
N THR A 264 0.75 5.10 2.20
CA THR A 264 0.81 3.69 2.59
C THR A 264 2.17 3.29 3.20
N PRO A 265 2.23 2.25 4.04
CA PRO A 265 3.45 1.83 4.71
C PRO A 265 4.62 1.52 3.77
N VAL A 266 4.37 1.07 2.54
CA VAL A 266 5.43 0.80 1.56
C VAL A 266 6.31 2.02 1.29
N PHE A 267 5.76 3.24 1.44
CA PHE A 267 6.49 4.51 1.25
C PHE A 267 6.83 5.22 2.57
N ARG A 268 6.30 4.77 3.71
CA ARG A 268 6.40 5.48 5.00
C ARG A 268 7.07 4.69 6.11
N ALA A 269 7.27 3.38 5.94
CA ALA A 269 7.84 2.53 6.99
C ALA A 269 9.33 2.78 7.23
N VAL A 270 10.07 3.25 6.23
CA VAL A 270 11.49 3.62 6.35
C VAL A 270 11.61 5.15 6.34
N SER A 271 12.21 5.70 7.38
CA SER A 271 12.39 7.17 7.48
C SER A 271 13.51 7.64 6.54
N TYR A 272 13.36 8.84 5.95
CA TYR A 272 14.40 9.51 5.16
C TYR A 272 15.72 9.71 5.92
N ASN A 273 15.66 9.76 7.26
CA ASN A 273 16.77 9.95 8.18
C ASN A 273 17.06 8.70 9.04
N ALA A 274 16.93 7.52 8.45
CA ALA A 274 17.11 6.24 9.15
C ALA A 274 18.58 5.89 9.45
N VAL A 275 19.55 6.71 9.07
CA VAL A 275 20.96 6.50 9.37
C VAL A 275 21.26 6.97 10.79
N GLU A 276 21.31 6.03 11.74
CA GLU A 276 21.65 6.32 13.14
C GLU A 276 23.16 6.12 13.35
N LEU A 277 23.86 7.16 13.82
CA LEU A 277 25.31 7.15 14.02
C LEU A 277 25.68 7.60 15.45
N SER A 278 26.72 7.01 16.00
CA SER A 278 27.44 7.56 17.15
C SER A 278 28.26 8.80 16.74
N ALA A 279 28.72 9.56 17.71
CA ALA A 279 29.58 10.72 17.44
C ALA A 279 30.91 10.33 16.76
N GLU A 280 31.47 9.18 17.13
CA GLU A 280 32.72 8.66 16.58
C GLU A 280 32.55 8.21 15.12
N GLU A 281 31.43 7.54 14.80
CA GLU A 281 31.11 7.13 13.43
C GLU A 281 30.86 8.35 12.52
N ALA A 282 30.11 9.33 13.01
CA ALA A 282 29.86 10.57 12.28
C ALA A 282 31.17 11.34 11.99
N GLU A 283 32.08 11.45 12.96
CA GLU A 283 33.40 12.08 12.77
C GLU A 283 34.23 11.33 11.73
N ALA A 284 34.28 10.00 11.80
CA ALA A 284 35.02 9.18 10.85
C ALA A 284 34.48 9.30 9.41
N LEU A 285 33.14 9.26 9.25
CA LEU A 285 32.49 9.46 7.96
C LEU A 285 32.72 10.86 7.40
N ASN A 286 32.60 11.90 8.21
CA ASN A 286 32.88 13.28 7.79
C ASN A 286 34.33 13.45 7.33
N ALA A 287 35.30 12.80 7.98
CA ALA A 287 36.67 12.79 7.53
C ALA A 287 36.86 12.13 6.14
N ASN A 288 36.10 11.04 5.87
CA ASN A 288 36.11 10.39 4.56
C ASN A 288 35.46 11.27 3.48
N PHE A 289 34.37 11.98 3.80
CA PHE A 289 33.68 12.87 2.86
C PHE A 289 34.36 14.24 2.68
N ALA A 290 35.33 14.59 3.51
CA ALA A 290 36.02 15.90 3.43
C ALA A 290 36.62 16.18 2.04
N THR A 291 37.22 15.16 1.39
CA THR A 291 37.76 15.30 0.04
C THR A 291 36.68 15.51 -1.01
N LEU A 292 35.57 14.75 -0.96
CA LEU A 292 34.45 14.91 -1.87
C LEU A 292 33.84 16.31 -1.74
N ASN A 293 33.56 16.75 -0.51
CA ASN A 293 33.00 18.07 -0.25
C ASN A 293 33.91 19.20 -0.75
N ALA A 294 35.26 19.03 -0.59
CA ALA A 294 36.24 19.99 -1.10
C ALA A 294 36.29 20.01 -2.63
N VAL A 295 36.06 18.87 -3.31
CA VAL A 295 35.94 18.81 -4.77
C VAL A 295 34.75 19.62 -5.25
N PHE A 296 33.57 19.47 -4.62
CA PHE A 296 32.38 20.26 -4.95
C PHE A 296 32.59 21.77 -4.75
N ASP A 297 33.18 22.18 -3.61
CA ASP A 297 33.51 23.59 -3.37
C ASP A 297 34.51 24.13 -4.41
N GLY A 298 35.56 23.36 -4.74
CA GLY A 298 36.53 23.74 -5.74
C GLY A 298 35.97 23.86 -7.16
N MET A 299 34.97 23.04 -7.51
CA MET A 299 34.24 23.16 -8.78
C MET A 299 33.41 24.45 -8.80
N ALA A 300 32.64 24.74 -7.74
CA ALA A 300 31.84 25.95 -7.63
C ALA A 300 32.66 27.25 -7.65
N GLU A 301 33.88 27.22 -7.09
CA GLU A 301 34.79 28.36 -7.11
C GLU A 301 35.46 28.56 -8.48
N ASN A 302 35.61 27.50 -9.28
CA ASN A 302 36.29 27.53 -10.58
C ASN A 302 35.28 27.76 -11.72
N THR A 303 34.67 28.92 -11.76
CA THR A 303 33.69 29.33 -12.77
C THR A 303 34.24 29.37 -14.22
N PHE A 304 35.54 29.30 -14.41
CA PHE A 304 36.16 29.23 -15.73
C PHE A 304 36.02 27.83 -16.36
N LEU A 305 36.16 26.78 -15.56
CA LEU A 305 36.07 25.38 -16.02
C LEU A 305 34.66 24.82 -15.85
N PHE A 306 33.96 25.21 -14.77
CA PHE A 306 32.68 24.63 -14.34
C PHE A 306 31.63 25.72 -14.18
N GLY A 307 31.52 26.66 -15.13
CA GLY A 307 30.72 27.86 -15.02
C GLY A 307 29.22 27.62 -14.75
N ASP A 308 28.72 26.46 -15.09
CA ASP A 308 27.32 26.06 -14.85
C ASP A 308 27.13 25.38 -13.46
N PHE A 309 28.23 24.96 -12.80
CA PHE A 309 28.18 24.38 -11.45
C PHE A 309 28.32 25.47 -10.39
N THR A 310 27.26 25.69 -9.65
CA THR A 310 27.15 26.77 -8.67
C THR A 310 27.48 26.33 -7.25
N GLN A 311 27.58 27.28 -6.30
CA GLN A 311 27.70 26.95 -4.88
C GLN A 311 26.43 26.23 -4.35
N GLU A 312 25.28 26.53 -4.91
CA GLU A 312 24.03 25.85 -4.55
C GLU A 312 24.08 24.38 -4.95
N ASP A 313 24.60 24.07 -6.16
CA ASP A 313 24.82 22.68 -6.60
C ASP A 313 25.81 21.95 -5.69
N ALA A 314 26.88 22.62 -5.28
CA ALA A 314 27.85 22.07 -4.32
C ALA A 314 27.20 21.79 -2.97
N ASP A 315 26.48 22.77 -2.41
CA ASP A 315 25.88 22.66 -1.07
C ASP A 315 24.80 21.57 -1.02
N GLN A 316 24.04 21.39 -2.10
CA GLN A 316 23.04 20.33 -2.24
C GLN A 316 23.65 18.92 -2.19
N ARG A 317 24.89 18.75 -2.70
CA ARG A 317 25.57 17.44 -2.84
C ARG A 317 26.46 17.08 -1.66
N LYS A 318 26.84 18.07 -0.83
CA LYS A 318 27.72 17.85 0.31
C LYS A 318 27.13 16.89 1.33
N VAL A 319 27.97 16.01 1.83
CA VAL A 319 27.61 15.03 2.87
C VAL A 319 28.18 15.50 4.21
N SER A 320 27.33 15.60 5.22
CA SER A 320 27.72 15.91 6.60
C SER A 320 26.82 15.15 7.57
N TYR A 321 27.43 14.40 8.46
CA TYR A 321 26.77 13.59 9.47
C TYR A 321 26.98 14.14 10.89
N GLN A 322 26.03 13.82 11.76
CA GLN A 322 26.07 14.13 13.18
C GLN A 322 25.69 12.90 14.03
N ALA A 323 25.94 12.95 15.33
CA ALA A 323 25.45 11.92 16.23
C ALA A 323 23.91 11.89 16.21
N GLY A 324 23.32 10.69 16.17
CA GLY A 324 21.87 10.46 16.05
C GLY A 324 21.44 10.18 14.62
N ASN A 325 20.18 10.50 14.31
CA ASN A 325 19.58 10.24 13.00
C ASN A 325 20.04 11.23 11.93
N ASN A 326 20.42 10.71 10.79
CA ASN A 326 20.92 11.46 9.63
C ASN A 326 20.19 11.09 8.36
N PRO A 327 20.08 12.01 7.38
CA PRO A 327 19.52 11.73 6.07
C PRO A 327 20.27 10.59 5.37
N ILE A 328 19.53 9.76 4.66
CA ILE A 328 20.11 8.73 3.78
C ILE A 328 20.79 9.43 2.60
N LEU A 329 21.99 8.97 2.22
CA LEU A 329 22.67 9.37 0.99
C LEU A 329 22.07 8.60 -0.18
N ILE A 330 21.60 9.30 -1.22
CA ILE A 330 20.88 8.73 -2.36
C ILE A 330 21.50 9.09 -3.70
N VAL A 331 21.19 8.31 -4.72
CA VAL A 331 21.32 8.71 -6.13
C VAL A 331 20.08 9.50 -6.51
N ASP A 332 20.25 10.71 -7.03
CA ASP A 332 19.18 11.55 -7.56
C ASP A 332 19.42 11.80 -9.07
N PRO A 333 18.69 11.11 -9.95
CA PRO A 333 18.84 11.25 -11.40
C PRO A 333 18.47 12.64 -11.95
N ALA A 334 17.79 13.48 -11.16
CA ALA A 334 17.49 14.85 -11.55
C ALA A 334 18.68 15.80 -11.43
N LEU A 335 19.72 15.40 -10.70
CA LEU A 335 20.97 16.15 -10.64
C LEU A 335 21.79 15.95 -11.91
N ASP A 336 22.55 16.98 -12.30
CA ASP A 336 23.53 16.86 -13.37
C ASP A 336 24.55 15.77 -13.09
N ASP A 337 24.85 14.94 -14.08
CA ASP A 337 25.88 13.91 -14.00
C ASP A 337 27.28 14.54 -14.11
N LEU A 338 28.03 14.51 -13.02
CA LEU A 338 29.36 15.11 -12.92
C LEU A 338 30.49 14.22 -13.46
N SER A 339 30.18 13.21 -14.25
CA SER A 339 31.22 12.31 -14.80
C SER A 339 32.25 13.06 -15.65
N ASP A 340 31.78 13.96 -16.51
CA ASP A 340 32.64 14.76 -17.40
C ASP A 340 33.49 15.76 -16.60
N GLU A 341 32.94 16.37 -15.55
CA GLU A 341 33.61 17.30 -14.66
C GLU A 341 34.74 16.59 -13.87
N PHE A 342 34.43 15.40 -13.35
CA PHE A 342 35.44 14.60 -12.66
C PHE A 342 36.56 14.11 -13.60
N ASP A 343 36.25 13.79 -14.86
CA ASP A 343 37.25 13.46 -15.90
C ASP A 343 38.13 14.68 -16.25
N GLN A 344 37.56 15.89 -16.25
CA GLN A 344 38.31 17.14 -16.43
C GLN A 344 39.27 17.38 -15.27
N LEU A 345 38.83 17.21 -14.02
CA LEU A 345 39.65 17.34 -12.83
C LEU A 345 40.86 16.39 -12.88
N GLU A 346 40.66 15.14 -13.32
CA GLU A 346 41.75 14.18 -13.53
C GLU A 346 42.68 14.64 -14.65
N THR A 347 42.15 15.05 -15.80
CA THR A 347 42.92 15.51 -16.97
C THR A 347 43.79 16.69 -16.63
N PHE A 348 43.34 17.61 -15.80
CA PHE A 348 44.10 18.76 -15.32
C PHE A 348 45.03 18.45 -14.13
N GLY A 349 45.07 17.19 -13.68
CA GLY A 349 45.94 16.74 -12.57
C GLY A 349 45.53 17.29 -11.20
N GLN A 350 44.29 17.71 -11.05
CA GLN A 350 43.72 18.18 -9.77
C GLN A 350 43.34 17.02 -8.87
N ILE A 351 42.96 15.88 -9.46
CA ILE A 351 42.75 14.60 -8.79
C ILE A 351 43.49 13.50 -9.50
N THR A 352 43.81 12.41 -8.78
CA THR A 352 44.43 11.20 -9.36
C THR A 352 43.34 10.29 -9.95
N SER A 353 43.76 9.32 -10.80
CA SER A 353 42.85 8.30 -11.35
C SER A 353 42.19 7.45 -10.25
N GLU A 354 42.87 7.22 -9.12
CA GLU A 354 42.29 6.52 -7.96
C GLU A 354 41.19 7.37 -7.30
N GLN A 355 41.44 8.68 -7.15
CA GLN A 355 40.44 9.61 -6.63
C GLN A 355 39.24 9.73 -7.59
N ARG A 356 39.50 9.82 -8.91
CA ARG A 356 38.46 9.83 -9.93
C ARG A 356 37.55 8.58 -9.82
N ALA A 357 38.15 7.40 -9.68
CA ALA A 357 37.40 6.16 -9.50
C ALA A 357 36.59 6.18 -8.19
N ALA A 358 37.14 6.72 -7.11
CA ALA A 358 36.46 6.85 -5.84
C ALA A 358 35.26 7.85 -5.87
N LEU A 359 35.29 8.84 -6.78
CA LEU A 359 34.20 9.81 -6.97
C LEU A 359 33.03 9.28 -7.81
N GLN A 360 33.22 8.18 -8.56
CA GLN A 360 32.22 7.65 -9.48
C GLN A 360 30.85 7.39 -8.84
N PRO A 361 30.72 6.88 -7.60
CA PRO A 361 29.43 6.68 -6.96
C PRO A 361 28.65 7.98 -6.67
N TYR A 362 29.34 9.14 -6.72
CA TYR A 362 28.77 10.42 -6.26
C TYR A 362 28.45 11.40 -7.40
N VAL A 363 28.48 10.96 -8.66
CA VAL A 363 28.23 11.82 -9.83
C VAL A 363 26.83 12.45 -9.81
N GLN A 364 25.85 11.76 -9.25
CA GLN A 364 24.47 12.22 -9.09
C GLN A 364 23.97 11.90 -7.68
N SER A 365 24.75 12.24 -6.64
CA SER A 365 24.35 11.92 -5.27
C SER A 365 24.12 13.16 -4.43
N ARG A 366 23.23 13.00 -3.46
CA ARG A 366 22.99 13.96 -2.37
C ARG A 366 22.35 13.28 -1.16
N PRO A 367 22.42 13.89 0.02
CA PRO A 367 21.58 13.50 1.14
C PRO A 367 20.09 13.75 0.84
N MET A 368 19.20 12.92 1.39
CA MET A 368 17.76 13.18 1.35
C MET A 368 17.40 14.46 2.10
N VAL A 369 16.32 15.10 1.69
CA VAL A 369 15.86 16.38 2.26
C VAL A 369 14.43 16.32 2.75
N VAL A 370 14.04 17.37 3.47
CA VAL A 370 12.65 17.67 3.81
C VAL A 370 12.25 18.94 3.06
N ASP A 371 11.41 18.78 2.07
CA ASP A 371 10.87 19.89 1.30
C ASP A 371 9.70 20.57 2.01
N ALA A 372 9.54 21.86 1.81
CA ALA A 372 8.51 22.65 2.48
C ALA A 372 7.07 22.34 2.00
N GLN A 373 6.93 21.80 0.79
CA GLN A 373 5.63 21.51 0.16
C GLN A 373 5.27 20.02 0.28
N THR A 374 6.24 19.13 0.02
CA THR A 374 6.02 17.68 -0.01
C THR A 374 6.33 17.00 1.31
N GLY A 375 7.00 17.70 2.23
CA GLY A 375 7.53 17.10 3.44
C GLY A 375 8.79 16.28 3.18
N PRO A 376 9.09 15.26 4.00
CA PRO A 376 10.26 14.42 3.81
C PRO A 376 10.13 13.58 2.54
N GLU A 377 11.25 13.44 1.83
CA GLU A 377 11.39 12.48 0.73
C GLU A 377 11.14 11.06 1.23
N LEU A 378 10.74 10.16 0.32
CA LEU A 378 10.24 8.86 0.69
C LEU A 378 11.25 7.75 0.37
N VAL A 379 11.28 6.76 1.24
CA VAL A 379 12.11 5.55 1.10
C VAL A 379 11.18 4.35 0.97
N LEU A 380 11.34 3.59 -0.10
CA LEU A 380 10.54 2.39 -0.33
C LEU A 380 10.88 1.30 0.71
N LEU A 381 9.89 0.55 1.14
CA LEU A 381 10.07 -0.54 2.11
C LEU A 381 11.13 -1.56 1.66
N SER A 382 11.26 -1.79 0.36
CA SER A 382 12.28 -2.65 -0.24
C SER A 382 13.73 -2.19 0.03
N ALA A 383 13.94 -0.90 0.30
CA ALA A 383 15.25 -0.38 0.69
C ALA A 383 15.77 -1.00 1.99
N GLY A 384 14.87 -1.42 2.89
CA GLY A 384 15.24 -2.06 4.16
C GLY A 384 16.08 -3.34 4.00
N ALA A 385 16.02 -3.99 2.84
CA ALA A 385 16.85 -5.15 2.55
C ALA A 385 18.31 -4.82 2.18
N VAL A 386 18.57 -3.58 1.76
CA VAL A 386 19.90 -3.17 1.26
C VAL A 386 20.52 -2.03 2.08
N LEU A 387 19.74 -1.21 2.73
CA LEU A 387 20.21 -0.09 3.55
C LEU A 387 21.17 -0.58 4.64
N GLY A 388 22.35 0.06 4.73
CA GLY A 388 23.39 -0.30 5.69
C GLY A 388 24.19 -1.56 5.34
N THR A 389 23.80 -2.34 4.31
CA THR A 389 24.59 -3.49 3.87
C THR A 389 25.81 -3.01 3.07
N PRO A 390 26.93 -3.76 3.09
CA PRO A 390 28.11 -3.41 2.30
C PRO A 390 27.82 -3.43 0.78
N ALA A 391 28.10 -2.33 0.08
CA ALA A 391 28.02 -2.27 -1.38
C ALA A 391 29.07 -3.18 -2.06
N VAL A 392 30.24 -3.33 -1.44
CA VAL A 392 31.27 -4.28 -1.84
C VAL A 392 31.25 -5.45 -0.85
N PRO A 393 30.96 -6.69 -1.30
CA PRO A 393 30.90 -7.84 -0.42
C PRO A 393 32.19 -7.99 0.42
N GLY A 394 32.02 -8.00 1.75
CA GLY A 394 33.13 -8.15 2.69
C GLY A 394 33.88 -6.86 3.07
N ASP A 395 33.54 -5.72 2.50
CA ASP A 395 34.07 -4.41 2.90
C ASP A 395 33.06 -3.63 3.77
N PRO A 396 33.21 -3.60 5.10
CA PRO A 396 32.28 -2.92 5.99
C PRO A 396 32.32 -1.38 5.87
N ASN A 397 33.28 -0.82 5.12
CA ASN A 397 33.40 0.63 4.95
C ASN A 397 32.53 1.17 3.80
N THR A 398 31.74 0.31 3.17
CA THR A 398 30.88 0.67 2.03
C THR A 398 29.37 0.49 2.32
N PRO A 399 28.85 0.92 3.49
CA PRO A 399 27.41 0.74 3.77
C PRO A 399 26.56 1.59 2.83
N ILE A 400 25.61 0.94 2.16
CA ILE A 400 24.65 1.57 1.23
C ILE A 400 23.74 2.55 2.00
N GLY A 401 23.53 3.73 1.44
CA GLY A 401 22.75 4.81 2.06
C GLY A 401 23.54 5.65 3.07
N VAL A 402 24.79 5.26 3.37
CA VAL A 402 25.70 5.96 4.32
C VAL A 402 26.98 6.38 3.62
N ALA A 403 27.83 5.43 3.24
CA ALA A 403 29.08 5.70 2.52
C ALA A 403 28.92 5.54 1.00
N VAL A 404 28.00 4.72 0.54
CA VAL A 404 27.66 4.57 -0.88
C VAL A 404 26.19 4.97 -1.06
N PRO A 405 25.85 5.79 -2.07
CA PRO A 405 24.47 6.21 -2.28
C PRO A 405 23.51 5.04 -2.49
N LEU A 406 22.33 5.12 -1.88
CA LEU A 406 21.21 4.22 -2.12
C LEU A 406 20.68 4.50 -3.54
N GLY A 407 20.45 3.47 -4.34
CA GLY A 407 19.98 3.61 -5.72
C GLY A 407 18.58 4.24 -5.81
N ALA A 408 18.36 5.02 -6.87
CA ALA A 408 17.11 5.76 -7.11
C ALA A 408 15.86 4.87 -7.09
N GLN A 409 15.96 3.60 -7.48
CA GLN A 409 14.83 2.67 -7.46
C GLN A 409 14.26 2.37 -6.05
N TYR A 410 14.91 2.85 -5.01
CA TYR A 410 14.50 2.68 -3.61
C TYR A 410 13.96 3.96 -2.96
N THR A 411 13.90 5.06 -3.70
CA THR A 411 13.56 6.37 -3.13
C THR A 411 12.61 7.14 -4.04
N LEU A 412 11.89 8.11 -3.46
CA LEU A 412 11.16 9.13 -4.20
C LEU A 412 11.63 10.49 -3.71
N THR A 413 12.17 11.28 -4.63
CA THR A 413 12.55 12.67 -4.38
C THR A 413 11.30 13.55 -4.25
N SER A 414 11.48 14.79 -3.80
CA SER A 414 10.39 15.77 -3.74
C SER A 414 9.75 16.01 -5.12
N ALA A 415 10.55 15.98 -6.20
CA ALA A 415 10.05 16.11 -7.57
C ALA A 415 9.19 14.90 -7.98
N ASP A 416 9.63 13.69 -7.66
CA ASP A 416 8.87 12.46 -7.93
C ASP A 416 7.54 12.43 -7.18
N ILE A 417 7.53 12.87 -5.92
CA ILE A 417 6.31 12.99 -5.11
C ILE A 417 5.31 13.92 -5.78
N VAL A 418 5.76 15.10 -6.26
CA VAL A 418 4.90 16.06 -6.98
C VAL A 418 4.35 15.47 -8.27
N GLU A 419 5.18 14.78 -9.06
CA GLU A 419 4.76 14.16 -10.30
C GLU A 419 3.69 13.08 -10.06
N ILE A 420 3.94 12.17 -9.12
CA ILE A 420 3.02 11.07 -8.76
C ILE A 420 1.69 11.62 -8.24
N GLU A 421 1.71 12.60 -7.33
CA GLU A 421 0.49 13.19 -6.79
C GLU A 421 -0.28 14.00 -7.84
N THR A 422 0.41 14.64 -8.78
CA THR A 422 -0.21 15.34 -9.92
C THR A 422 -0.90 14.36 -10.86
N ALA A 423 -0.26 13.25 -11.19
CA ALA A 423 -0.86 12.19 -11.99
C ALA A 423 -2.09 11.59 -11.31
N ARG A 424 -1.99 11.26 -10.00
CA ARG A 424 -3.09 10.74 -9.19
C ARG A 424 -4.28 11.71 -9.15
N ALA A 425 -4.03 12.99 -8.88
CA ALA A 425 -5.07 14.01 -8.84
C ALA A 425 -5.75 14.16 -10.20
N THR A 426 -4.97 14.11 -11.29
CA THR A 426 -5.49 14.17 -12.66
C THR A 426 -6.38 12.96 -12.97
N PHE A 427 -5.97 11.76 -12.59
CA PHE A 427 -6.78 10.56 -12.77
C PHE A 427 -8.06 10.61 -11.94
N ASN A 428 -8.00 11.09 -10.71
CA ASN A 428 -9.18 11.27 -9.87
C ASN A 428 -10.17 12.25 -10.48
N ALA A 429 -9.73 13.38 -11.01
CA ALA A 429 -10.61 14.31 -11.71
C ALA A 429 -11.30 13.67 -12.95
N ILE A 430 -10.61 12.78 -13.67
CA ILE A 430 -11.19 12.01 -14.78
C ILE A 430 -12.25 11.03 -14.27
N ILE A 431 -11.97 10.30 -13.19
CA ILE A 431 -12.90 9.35 -12.55
C ILE A 431 -14.18 10.11 -12.14
N GLU A 432 -14.02 11.16 -11.35
CA GLU A 432 -15.12 11.99 -10.81
C GLU A 432 -15.99 12.57 -11.95
N GLY A 433 -15.34 13.19 -12.95
CA GLY A 433 -16.05 13.75 -14.10
C GLY A 433 -16.79 12.69 -14.91
N THR A 434 -16.21 11.50 -15.09
CA THR A 434 -16.84 10.40 -15.85
C THR A 434 -18.01 9.81 -15.08
N VAL A 435 -17.89 9.59 -13.78
CA VAL A 435 -18.97 9.08 -12.91
C VAL A 435 -20.13 10.08 -12.86
N SER A 436 -19.83 11.36 -12.65
CA SER A 436 -20.85 12.43 -12.66
C SER A 436 -21.61 12.50 -13.97
N ALA A 437 -20.94 12.31 -15.10
CA ALA A 437 -21.57 12.32 -16.43
C ALA A 437 -22.45 11.08 -16.71
N ALA A 438 -22.23 9.98 -16.00
CA ALA A 438 -23.04 8.76 -16.16
C ALA A 438 -24.43 8.82 -15.49
N GLY A 439 -24.68 9.83 -14.64
CA GLY A 439 -25.97 10.08 -13.98
C GLY A 439 -26.24 9.18 -12.77
N ASP A 440 -27.49 9.16 -12.32
CA ASP A 440 -27.92 8.62 -11.01
C ASP A 440 -27.74 7.10 -10.82
N ARG A 441 -27.34 6.38 -11.86
CA ARG A 441 -27.01 4.95 -11.74
C ARG A 441 -25.62 4.69 -11.15
N LEU A 442 -24.73 5.70 -11.12
CA LEU A 442 -23.41 5.59 -10.54
C LEU A 442 -23.23 6.54 -9.37
N ALA A 443 -22.68 6.02 -8.29
CA ALA A 443 -22.20 6.79 -7.16
C ALA A 443 -20.66 6.80 -7.11
N LEU A 444 -20.08 7.88 -6.58
CA LEU A 444 -18.64 8.00 -6.35
C LEU A 444 -18.32 7.72 -4.89
N TYR A 445 -17.40 6.79 -4.63
CA TYR A 445 -16.68 6.74 -3.37
C TYR A 445 -15.40 7.57 -3.49
N ASP A 446 -15.43 8.78 -2.94
CA ASP A 446 -14.23 9.62 -2.85
C ASP A 446 -13.34 9.17 -1.69
N THR A 447 -12.28 8.46 -2.02
CA THR A 447 -11.28 7.95 -1.06
C THR A 447 -10.39 9.06 -0.47
N ASN A 448 -10.49 10.30 -0.98
CA ASN A 448 -9.72 11.46 -0.55
C ASN A 448 -10.55 12.46 0.27
N ALA A 449 -11.82 12.13 0.53
CA ALA A 449 -12.71 12.99 1.31
C ALA A 449 -12.17 13.19 2.73
N LEU A 450 -12.10 14.46 3.18
CA LEU A 450 -11.78 14.78 4.57
C LEU A 450 -12.89 14.25 5.48
N GLY A 451 -12.52 13.57 6.56
CA GLY A 451 -13.44 12.86 7.46
C GLY A 451 -13.88 11.49 6.93
N GLY A 452 -13.32 11.01 5.83
CA GLY A 452 -13.41 9.62 5.39
C GLY A 452 -12.31 8.76 6.01
N ALA A 453 -12.47 7.44 5.96
CA ALA A 453 -11.57 6.48 6.63
C ALA A 453 -10.09 6.64 6.24
N PHE A 454 -9.77 6.94 4.99
CA PHE A 454 -8.39 7.16 4.58
C PHE A 454 -7.80 8.46 5.15
N ALA A 455 -8.60 9.51 5.32
CA ALA A 455 -8.14 10.74 5.96
C ALA A 455 -7.75 10.48 7.43
N ASP A 456 -8.58 9.73 8.16
CA ASP A 456 -8.30 9.34 9.55
C ASP A 456 -7.10 8.40 9.64
N ILE A 457 -7.08 7.32 8.84
CA ILE A 457 -6.00 6.32 8.83
C ILE A 457 -4.64 6.99 8.62
N PHE A 458 -4.55 7.93 7.69
CA PHE A 458 -3.28 8.57 7.35
C PHE A 458 -3.04 9.93 8.03
N GLY A 459 -4.02 10.45 8.79
CA GLY A 459 -3.93 11.76 9.44
C GLY A 459 -3.88 12.93 8.44
N LEU A 460 -4.57 12.82 7.30
CA LEU A 460 -4.52 13.82 6.22
C LEU A 460 -5.25 15.11 6.57
N ASP A 461 -6.09 15.09 7.57
CA ASP A 461 -6.80 16.24 8.14
C ASP A 461 -5.99 16.98 9.23
N GLY A 462 -4.74 16.57 9.46
CA GLY A 462 -3.83 17.11 10.49
C GLY A 462 -4.00 16.45 11.87
N THR A 463 -4.77 15.36 11.97
CA THR A 463 -4.83 14.51 13.17
C THR A 463 -3.64 13.54 13.22
N SER A 464 -3.48 12.85 14.35
CA SER A 464 -2.50 11.76 14.42
C SER A 464 -2.98 10.59 13.54
N PRO A 465 -2.10 10.00 12.70
CA PRO A 465 -2.45 8.84 11.90
C PRO A 465 -2.98 7.68 12.74
N GLY A 466 -4.05 7.04 12.28
CA GLY A 466 -4.72 5.90 12.91
C GLY A 466 -6.22 6.14 13.08
N ILE A 467 -6.98 5.06 13.11
CA ILE A 467 -8.45 5.11 13.24
C ILE A 467 -8.92 4.33 14.47
N THR A 468 -9.89 4.87 15.18
CA THR A 468 -10.54 4.17 16.30
C THR A 468 -11.87 3.58 15.83
N VAL A 469 -11.99 2.26 15.90
CA VAL A 469 -13.21 1.50 15.58
C VAL A 469 -13.63 0.74 16.82
N ASP A 470 -14.85 0.97 17.30
CA ASP A 470 -15.43 0.32 18.50
C ASP A 470 -14.52 0.38 19.73
N GLY A 471 -13.83 1.52 19.91
CA GLY A 471 -12.91 1.75 21.02
C GLY A 471 -11.53 1.10 20.87
N VAL A 472 -11.25 0.42 19.77
CA VAL A 472 -9.95 -0.14 19.42
C VAL A 472 -9.22 0.79 18.49
N PHE A 473 -8.02 1.25 18.87
CA PHE A 473 -7.17 2.05 17.99
C PHE A 473 -6.39 1.14 17.03
N LEU A 474 -6.49 1.44 15.74
CA LEU A 474 -5.83 0.71 14.67
C LEU A 474 -4.80 1.63 13.98
N ASN A 475 -3.60 1.10 13.76
CA ASN A 475 -2.46 1.83 13.19
C ASN A 475 -2.47 1.79 11.64
N PRO A 476 -1.90 2.81 10.96
CA PRO A 476 -1.70 2.81 9.51
C PRO A 476 -0.46 1.99 9.10
N ASP A 477 -0.26 0.82 9.66
CA ASP A 477 0.91 -0.03 9.43
C ASP A 477 0.52 -1.52 9.32
N PHE A 478 1.51 -2.38 9.18
CA PHE A 478 1.36 -3.85 9.15
C PHE A 478 1.70 -4.53 10.48
N SER A 479 1.55 -3.81 11.60
CA SER A 479 1.64 -4.39 12.95
C SER A 479 0.41 -5.26 13.28
N PRO A 480 0.43 -6.03 14.37
CA PRO A 480 -0.75 -6.78 14.81
C PRO A 480 -2.00 -5.93 15.08
N ASN A 481 -1.84 -4.63 15.33
CA ASN A 481 -2.94 -3.66 15.42
C ASN A 481 -3.07 -2.80 14.17
N GLY A 482 -2.38 -3.15 13.10
CA GLY A 482 -2.39 -2.42 11.84
C GLY A 482 -3.59 -2.75 10.97
N VAL A 483 -3.85 -1.88 10.00
CA VAL A 483 -4.88 -2.05 8.96
C VAL A 483 -4.31 -2.49 7.62
N PHE A 484 -2.98 -2.53 7.49
CA PHE A 484 -2.29 -2.99 6.28
C PHE A 484 -1.79 -4.42 6.41
N SER A 485 -1.64 -5.10 5.29
CA SER A 485 -0.98 -6.39 5.19
C SER A 485 0.54 -6.22 5.16
N THR A 486 1.27 -7.32 5.31
CA THR A 486 2.72 -7.31 5.43
C THR A 486 3.45 -6.83 4.16
N ASP A 487 2.79 -6.67 3.02
CA ASP A 487 3.38 -6.06 1.83
C ASP A 487 3.42 -4.51 1.90
N GLY A 488 2.74 -3.91 2.87
CA GLY A 488 2.72 -2.48 3.12
C GLY A 488 1.89 -1.64 2.13
N ILE A 489 1.19 -2.29 1.19
CA ILE A 489 0.36 -1.65 0.17
C ILE A 489 -1.11 -2.00 0.36
N HIS A 490 -1.39 -3.31 0.47
CA HIS A 490 -2.76 -3.80 0.53
C HIS A 490 -3.28 -3.75 1.97
N PRO A 491 -4.55 -3.42 2.18
CA PRO A 491 -5.17 -3.57 3.49
C PRO A 491 -5.21 -5.06 3.88
N ASN A 492 -5.08 -5.35 5.17
CA ASN A 492 -5.41 -6.67 5.73
C ASN A 492 -6.94 -6.81 5.85
N ALA A 493 -7.44 -7.91 6.43
CA ALA A 493 -8.88 -8.15 6.55
C ALA A 493 -9.61 -7.00 7.28
N ARG A 494 -9.01 -6.40 8.32
CA ARG A 494 -9.57 -5.24 9.06
C ARG A 494 -9.59 -3.99 8.19
N GLY A 495 -8.49 -3.68 7.53
CA GLY A 495 -8.40 -2.54 6.62
C GLY A 495 -9.39 -2.66 5.47
N THR A 496 -9.54 -3.87 4.90
CA THR A 496 -10.54 -4.14 3.86
C THR A 496 -11.96 -3.92 4.38
N ALA A 497 -12.27 -4.32 5.62
CA ALA A 497 -13.58 -4.09 6.23
C ALA A 497 -13.89 -2.61 6.47
N ILE A 498 -12.89 -1.82 6.87
CA ILE A 498 -13.04 -0.36 6.99
C ILE A 498 -13.42 0.23 5.64
N VAL A 499 -12.70 -0.14 4.57
CA VAL A 499 -13.00 0.30 3.21
C VAL A 499 -14.37 -0.17 2.74
N ALA A 500 -14.74 -1.43 3.02
CA ALA A 500 -16.05 -1.96 2.69
C ALA A 500 -17.17 -1.18 3.40
N ASN A 501 -16.98 -0.82 4.67
CA ASN A 501 -17.94 0.01 5.41
C ASN A 501 -18.10 1.41 4.79
N GLU A 502 -17.07 1.99 4.18
CA GLU A 502 -17.18 3.23 3.42
C GLU A 502 -17.97 3.04 2.11
N PHE A 503 -17.75 1.94 1.38
CA PHE A 503 -18.59 1.59 0.24
C PHE A 503 -20.07 1.45 0.66
N LEU A 504 -20.34 0.75 1.77
CA LEU A 504 -21.70 0.62 2.30
C LEU A 504 -22.30 1.99 2.66
N ARG A 505 -21.52 2.90 3.23
CA ARG A 505 -21.98 4.26 3.54
C ARG A 505 -22.36 5.05 2.27
N VAL A 506 -21.60 4.93 1.19
CA VAL A 506 -21.95 5.54 -0.10
C VAL A 506 -23.23 4.91 -0.66
N ILE A 507 -23.36 3.57 -0.61
CA ILE A 507 -24.55 2.86 -1.08
C ILE A 507 -25.80 3.28 -0.28
N GLU A 508 -25.68 3.40 1.04
CA GLU A 508 -26.78 3.88 1.90
C GLU A 508 -27.20 5.30 1.54
N THR A 509 -26.24 6.18 1.26
CA THR A 509 -26.51 7.58 0.97
C THR A 509 -27.13 7.77 -0.43
N GLU A 510 -26.58 7.11 -1.44
CA GLU A 510 -26.91 7.35 -2.85
C GLU A 510 -28.05 6.47 -3.36
N PHE A 511 -28.25 5.29 -2.75
CA PHE A 511 -29.28 4.34 -3.15
C PHE A 511 -30.35 4.10 -2.05
N ASN A 512 -30.38 4.92 -0.99
CA ASN A 512 -31.34 4.80 0.12
C ASN A 512 -31.37 3.40 0.76
N ALA A 513 -30.27 2.66 0.70
CA ALA A 513 -30.15 1.33 1.29
C ALA A 513 -29.97 1.41 2.81
N ILE A 514 -30.30 0.31 3.50
CA ILE A 514 -30.03 0.12 4.92
C ILE A 514 -29.29 -1.21 5.05
N ILE A 515 -27.99 -1.15 5.33
CA ILE A 515 -27.11 -2.32 5.32
C ILE A 515 -26.29 -2.36 6.61
N PRO A 516 -26.27 -3.47 7.35
CA PRO A 516 -25.42 -3.60 8.53
C PRO A 516 -23.94 -3.35 8.20
N LYS A 517 -23.22 -2.71 9.11
CA LYS A 517 -21.77 -2.55 8.96
C LYS A 517 -21.04 -3.83 9.36
N ILE A 518 -19.85 -4.01 8.80
CA ILE A 518 -18.95 -5.11 9.14
C ILE A 518 -18.30 -4.81 10.49
N ASP A 519 -18.28 -5.78 11.42
CA ASP A 519 -17.51 -5.70 12.64
C ASP A 519 -16.01 -5.87 12.33
N VAL A 520 -15.32 -4.75 12.23
CA VAL A 520 -13.88 -4.70 11.91
C VAL A 520 -13.04 -5.40 12.96
N THR A 521 -13.44 -5.29 14.22
CA THR A 521 -12.66 -5.79 15.35
C THR A 521 -12.69 -7.31 15.48
N ALA A 522 -13.72 -7.95 14.95
CA ALA A 522 -13.84 -9.41 14.88
C ALA A 522 -12.91 -10.04 13.81
N LEU A 523 -12.34 -9.25 12.90
CA LEU A 523 -11.55 -9.77 11.79
C LEU A 523 -10.07 -9.95 12.16
N PRO A 524 -9.37 -10.90 11.49
CA PRO A 524 -7.94 -11.10 11.70
C PRO A 524 -7.12 -9.91 11.18
N SER A 525 -5.96 -9.71 11.79
CA SER A 525 -4.91 -8.81 11.30
C SER A 525 -3.85 -9.59 10.51
N VAL A 526 -2.58 -9.15 10.58
CA VAL A 526 -1.46 -9.82 9.92
C VAL A 526 -1.13 -11.17 10.56
N ALA A 527 -0.69 -12.12 9.74
CA ALA A 527 -0.21 -13.41 10.21
C ALA A 527 1.24 -13.29 10.71
N VAL A 528 1.51 -13.89 11.88
CA VAL A 528 2.85 -13.91 12.48
C VAL A 528 3.51 -15.27 12.23
N CYS A 529 4.84 -15.27 12.05
CA CYS A 529 5.62 -16.50 11.90
C CYS A 529 5.51 -17.38 13.16
N ALA A 530 5.11 -18.63 12.97
CA ALA A 530 5.01 -19.63 14.03
C ALA A 530 6.05 -20.77 13.86
N GLY A 531 7.19 -20.48 13.23
CA GLY A 531 8.24 -21.45 12.90
C GLY A 531 8.07 -22.10 11.52
N ASP A 532 7.09 -21.67 10.74
CA ASP A 532 6.79 -22.14 9.39
C ASP A 532 7.35 -21.21 8.28
N CYS A 533 7.99 -20.12 8.67
CA CYS A 533 8.59 -19.16 7.75
C CYS A 533 9.93 -19.68 7.20
N VAL A 534 10.14 -19.42 5.92
CA VAL A 534 11.37 -19.74 5.21
C VAL A 534 12.23 -18.48 5.14
N SER A 535 13.42 -18.50 5.74
CA SER A 535 14.36 -17.41 5.55
C SER A 535 14.71 -17.31 4.07
N GLN A 536 14.54 -16.14 3.47
CA GLN A 536 15.14 -15.89 2.18
C GLN A 536 16.67 -16.02 2.37
N GLN A 537 17.24 -17.11 1.91
CA GLN A 537 18.69 -17.15 1.76
C GLN A 537 19.02 -16.12 0.70
N GLY A 538 19.64 -15.03 1.11
CA GLY A 538 20.12 -14.01 0.21
C GLY A 538 20.89 -14.68 -0.91
N GLY A 539 20.43 -14.47 -2.15
CA GLY A 539 21.20 -14.85 -3.31
C GLY A 539 22.57 -14.18 -3.22
N SER A 540 23.59 -15.01 -3.06
CA SER A 540 25.01 -14.63 -3.12
C SER A 540 25.38 -14.12 -4.50
#